data_1988e53cbe990d9f44173a6a0cfe18d6
#
_entry.id   1988e53cbe990d9f44173a6a0cfe18d6
#
_cell.length_a   1.000
_cell.length_b   1.000
_cell.length_c   1.000
_cell.angle_alpha   90.00
_cell.angle_beta   90.00
_cell.angle_gamma   90.00
#
_symmetry.space_group_name_H-M   'P 1'
#
loop_
_entity.id
_entity.type
_entity.pdbx_description
1 polymer ?
#
loop_
_entity_poly.entity_id
_entity_poly.type
_entity_poly.pdbx_seq_one_letter_code
_entity_poly.pdbx_strand_id
1 'polypeptide(L)'
;QNNQNQLDNKSNTYKIFTNKYDEIINATDLCDNDELLRLRKTLDKQLENLQGAVARLANKLQRKLQARQNRTWEFDLEEGMLDAAKLARVVSNPLFPLSYKVEKDTKFKDTIVSILIDNSGSMRGRPITIAAISADILARTLERCGVKVEILGFTTKAWKGGQSREQWINEGKATNPGRLNDLRHIIYKSADAPWRRAKNSLGLMLREGILKENIDGEALIWAHERIYHRYEERKILMVISDGAPVDDTTLSANSGNYLEKHLKLIINFIENQSPVELIAIGIGHDVTRYYKKAVTLTDAEHLAGAMTEQLADLFDENVQ
;
A
#
# COMPACT_ATOMS: atom_id res chain seq x y z
N GLN A 1 10.88 4.31 19.73
CA GLN A 1 12.26 4.84 19.86
C GLN A 1 13.33 3.77 19.57
N ASN A 2 13.17 2.51 19.97
CA ASN A 2 14.15 1.46 19.69
C ASN A 2 14.23 1.02 18.22
N ASN A 3 13.16 1.11 17.46
CA ASN A 3 13.16 0.71 16.03
C ASN A 3 13.74 1.79 15.11
N GLN A 4 13.59 3.07 15.44
CA GLN A 4 14.26 4.15 14.72
C GLN A 4 15.78 4.05 14.87
N ASN A 5 16.27 3.77 16.09
CA ASN A 5 17.71 3.58 16.33
C ASN A 5 18.30 2.34 15.60
N GLN A 6 17.50 1.32 15.27
CA GLN A 6 17.97 0.17 14.48
C GLN A 6 18.00 0.45 12.97
N LEU A 7 17.08 1.30 12.46
CA LEU A 7 17.13 1.82 11.10
C LEU A 7 18.34 2.73 10.91
N ASP A 8 18.59 3.64 11.85
CA ASP A 8 19.73 4.58 11.81
C ASP A 8 21.09 3.89 11.87
N ASN A 9 21.22 2.77 12.62
CA ASN A 9 22.48 2.04 12.73
C ASN A 9 22.82 1.15 11.52
N LYS A 10 21.84 0.71 10.72
CA LYS A 10 22.05 -0.06 9.48
C LYS A 10 22.12 0.81 8.23
N SER A 11 21.58 2.03 8.29
CA SER A 11 21.58 3.00 7.19
C SER A 11 22.86 3.87 7.13
N ASN A 12 23.97 3.40 7.66
CA ASN A 12 25.23 4.17 7.81
C ASN A 12 25.77 4.77 6.49
N THR A 13 25.05 4.65 5.39
CA THR A 13 25.36 5.23 4.09
C THR A 13 24.34 6.22 3.55
N TYR A 14 23.07 6.21 4.03
CA TYR A 14 22.04 7.13 3.55
C TYR A 14 21.94 8.36 4.47
N LYS A 15 22.00 9.54 3.85
CA LYS A 15 21.92 10.83 4.55
C LYS A 15 20.85 11.69 3.92
N ILE A 16 20.20 12.49 4.74
CA ILE A 16 19.29 13.55 4.32
C ILE A 16 20.02 14.87 4.58
N PHE A 17 20.20 15.69 3.56
CA PHE A 17 20.82 16.99 3.71
C PHE A 17 19.99 17.90 4.61
N THR A 18 18.72 18.01 4.31
CA THR A 18 17.73 18.74 5.14
C THR A 18 16.32 18.20 4.89
N ASN A 19 15.49 18.18 5.92
CA ASN A 19 14.07 17.86 5.85
C ASN A 19 13.16 19.10 6.06
N LYS A 20 13.77 20.28 6.18
CA LYS A 20 13.07 21.54 6.48
C LYS A 20 11.98 21.90 5.47
N TYR A 21 12.17 21.49 4.23
CA TYR A 21 11.29 21.85 3.11
C TYR A 21 10.37 20.69 2.68
N ASP A 22 10.45 19.56 3.35
CA ASP A 22 9.59 18.41 3.10
C ASP A 22 8.16 18.71 3.57
N GLU A 23 7.17 18.15 2.91
CA GLU A 23 5.78 18.35 3.28
C GLU A 23 4.97 17.05 3.19
N ILE A 24 4.00 16.93 4.08
CA ILE A 24 2.94 15.95 4.03
C ILE A 24 1.64 16.73 3.89
N ILE A 25 0.89 16.50 2.82
CA ILE A 25 -0.25 17.33 2.45
C ILE A 25 -1.44 16.45 2.02
N ASN A 26 -2.66 16.90 2.31
CA ASN A 26 -3.83 16.23 1.77
C ASN A 26 -4.05 16.62 0.31
N ALA A 27 -4.54 15.69 -0.48
CA ALA A 27 -4.82 15.94 -1.90
C ALA A 27 -5.81 17.11 -2.13
N THR A 28 -6.73 17.31 -1.20
CA THR A 28 -7.70 18.42 -1.23
C THR A 28 -7.07 19.80 -1.11
N ASP A 29 -5.86 19.87 -0.53
CA ASP A 29 -5.17 21.15 -0.28
C ASP A 29 -4.28 21.55 -1.49
N LEU A 30 -4.11 20.63 -2.45
CA LEU A 30 -3.29 20.85 -3.65
C LEU A 30 -4.10 21.36 -4.85
N CYS A 31 -5.42 21.35 -4.79
CA CYS A 31 -6.27 21.64 -5.92
C CYS A 31 -7.66 22.13 -5.47
N ASP A 32 -8.26 23.02 -6.23
CA ASP A 32 -9.62 23.48 -5.98
C ASP A 32 -10.64 22.35 -6.18
N ASN A 33 -11.74 22.41 -5.43
CA ASN A 33 -12.79 21.39 -5.46
C ASN A 33 -13.38 21.19 -6.87
N ASP A 34 -13.55 22.26 -7.63
CA ASP A 34 -14.12 22.20 -8.98
C ASP A 34 -13.17 21.48 -9.95
N GLU A 35 -11.86 21.71 -9.84
CA GLU A 35 -10.86 21.00 -10.61
C GLU A 35 -10.80 19.51 -10.20
N LEU A 36 -10.86 19.20 -8.90
CA LEU A 36 -10.94 17.81 -8.42
C LEU A 36 -12.16 17.08 -8.97
N LEU A 37 -13.30 17.73 -9.00
CA LEU A 37 -14.52 17.15 -9.58
C LEU A 37 -14.39 16.91 -11.09
N ARG A 38 -13.75 17.82 -11.81
CA ARG A 38 -13.46 17.65 -13.24
C ARG A 38 -12.53 16.47 -13.51
N LEU A 39 -11.43 16.40 -12.77
CA LEU A 39 -10.45 15.31 -12.87
C LEU A 39 -11.10 13.98 -12.48
N ARG A 40 -11.95 13.97 -11.46
CA ARG A 40 -12.70 12.79 -11.06
C ARG A 40 -13.65 12.30 -12.16
N LYS A 41 -14.35 13.20 -12.83
CA LYS A 41 -15.21 12.83 -13.97
C LYS A 41 -14.41 12.19 -15.11
N THR A 42 -13.20 12.66 -15.35
CA THR A 42 -12.29 12.06 -16.34
C THR A 42 -11.89 10.64 -15.93
N LEU A 43 -11.58 10.42 -14.66
CA LEU A 43 -11.27 9.10 -14.13
C LEU A 43 -12.49 8.17 -14.20
N ASP A 44 -13.68 8.65 -13.83
CA ASP A 44 -14.92 7.88 -13.87
C ASP A 44 -15.27 7.43 -15.31
N LYS A 45 -15.05 8.29 -16.31
CA LYS A 45 -15.25 7.94 -17.72
C LYS A 45 -14.33 6.81 -18.18
N GLN A 46 -13.09 6.77 -17.67
CA GLN A 46 -12.17 5.66 -17.96
C GLN A 46 -12.58 4.38 -17.22
N LEU A 47 -13.10 4.52 -16.00
CA LEU A 47 -13.63 3.40 -15.21
C LEU A 47 -14.89 2.78 -15.85
N GLU A 48 -15.71 3.55 -16.59
CA GLU A 48 -16.90 3.03 -17.27
C GLU A 48 -16.56 1.90 -18.24
N ASN A 49 -15.47 2.01 -18.97
CA ASN A 49 -15.00 0.99 -19.89
C ASN A 49 -14.54 -0.30 -19.19
N LEU A 50 -14.27 -0.24 -17.88
CA LEU A 50 -13.74 -1.34 -17.07
C LEU A 50 -14.77 -1.91 -16.08
N GLN A 51 -16.01 -1.42 -16.06
CA GLN A 51 -17.01 -1.80 -15.06
C GLN A 51 -17.24 -3.31 -14.96
N GLY A 52 -17.25 -4.01 -16.09
CA GLY A 52 -17.39 -5.46 -16.11
C GLY A 52 -16.20 -6.20 -15.46
N ALA A 53 -14.99 -5.67 -15.65
CA ALA A 53 -13.78 -6.18 -15.01
C ALA A 53 -13.77 -5.90 -13.51
N VAL A 54 -14.15 -4.66 -13.13
CA VAL A 54 -14.30 -4.23 -11.73
C VAL A 54 -15.30 -5.09 -10.96
N ALA A 55 -16.47 -5.36 -11.57
CA ALA A 55 -17.51 -6.16 -10.93
C ALA A 55 -17.05 -7.62 -10.71
N ARG A 56 -16.33 -8.22 -11.68
CA ARG A 56 -15.77 -9.56 -11.54
C ARG A 56 -14.72 -9.61 -10.44
N LEU A 57 -13.83 -8.62 -10.38
CA LEU A 57 -12.81 -8.49 -9.34
C LEU A 57 -13.46 -8.36 -7.96
N ALA A 58 -14.40 -7.44 -7.81
CA ALA A 58 -15.12 -7.22 -6.56
C ALA A 58 -15.81 -8.50 -6.08
N ASN A 59 -16.52 -9.19 -6.95
CA ASN A 59 -17.23 -10.43 -6.61
C ASN A 59 -16.27 -11.56 -6.24
N LYS A 60 -15.14 -11.68 -6.93
CA LYS A 60 -14.15 -12.73 -6.65
C LYS A 60 -13.43 -12.49 -5.33
N LEU A 61 -12.98 -11.25 -5.07
CA LEU A 61 -12.40 -10.85 -3.78
C LEU A 61 -13.41 -11.03 -2.65
N GLN A 62 -14.63 -10.57 -2.83
CA GLN A 62 -15.68 -10.71 -1.83
C GLN A 62 -15.96 -12.18 -1.50
N ARG A 63 -16.06 -13.06 -2.51
CA ARG A 63 -16.25 -14.51 -2.29
C ARG A 63 -15.07 -15.12 -1.53
N LYS A 64 -13.83 -14.78 -1.90
CA LYS A 64 -12.64 -15.29 -1.22
C LYS A 64 -12.53 -14.78 0.21
N LEU A 65 -12.84 -13.51 0.46
CA LEU A 65 -12.84 -12.94 1.80
C LEU A 65 -14.00 -13.47 2.66
N GLN A 66 -15.18 -13.69 2.08
CA GLN A 66 -16.32 -14.29 2.78
C GLN A 66 -16.16 -15.79 3.01
N ALA A 67 -15.55 -16.53 2.08
CA ALA A 67 -15.25 -17.96 2.27
C ALA A 67 -14.33 -18.20 3.47
N ARG A 68 -13.64 -17.17 3.94
CA ARG A 68 -12.79 -17.19 5.13
C ARG A 68 -13.48 -16.80 6.43
N GLN A 69 -14.67 -16.26 6.37
CA GLN A 69 -15.56 -16.24 7.50
C GLN A 69 -16.06 -17.66 7.78
N ASN A 70 -15.19 -18.66 7.58
CA ASN A 70 -15.50 -20.04 7.89
C ASN A 70 -15.77 -20.12 9.38
N ARG A 71 -17.01 -20.44 9.69
CA ARG A 71 -17.47 -20.86 10.99
C ARG A 71 -16.60 -22.02 11.42
N THR A 72 -15.72 -21.79 12.38
CA THR A 72 -14.97 -22.85 13.03
C THR A 72 -15.84 -23.44 14.13
N TRP A 73 -15.86 -24.77 14.20
CA TRP A 73 -16.50 -25.45 15.29
C TRP A 73 -15.52 -25.53 16.46
N GLU A 74 -15.90 -24.98 17.59
CA GLU A 74 -15.25 -25.28 18.89
C GLU A 74 -15.86 -26.56 19.43
N PHE A 75 -15.02 -27.55 19.62
CA PHE A 75 -15.44 -28.89 20.09
C PHE A 75 -15.14 -29.08 21.58
N ASP A 76 -15.67 -30.16 22.16
CA ASP A 76 -15.41 -30.52 23.55
C ASP A 76 -15.95 -29.47 24.54
N LEU A 77 -17.17 -28.98 24.28
CA LEU A 77 -17.89 -28.05 25.16
C LEU A 77 -18.95 -28.77 25.97
N GLU A 78 -19.32 -28.15 27.10
CA GLU A 78 -20.38 -28.65 28.01
C GLU A 78 -21.77 -28.27 27.51
N GLU A 79 -21.89 -27.23 26.67
CA GLU A 79 -23.13 -26.69 26.13
C GLU A 79 -22.99 -26.42 24.64
N GLY A 80 -24.09 -26.53 23.87
CA GLY A 80 -24.13 -26.21 22.44
C GLY A 80 -24.90 -27.25 21.62
N MET A 81 -24.45 -27.42 20.36
CA MET A 81 -25.00 -28.43 19.47
C MET A 81 -24.27 -29.77 19.69
N LEU A 82 -25.01 -30.86 19.85
CA LEU A 82 -24.44 -32.17 20.05
C LEU A 82 -23.56 -32.59 18.89
N ASP A 83 -22.31 -32.98 19.15
CA ASP A 83 -21.40 -33.50 18.13
C ASP A 83 -21.73 -34.98 17.84
N ALA A 84 -22.40 -35.22 16.72
CA ALA A 84 -22.78 -36.56 16.29
C ALA A 84 -21.61 -37.53 16.18
N ALA A 85 -20.40 -37.05 15.87
CA ALA A 85 -19.21 -37.90 15.79
C ALA A 85 -18.74 -38.41 17.16
N LYS A 86 -19.18 -37.78 18.26
CA LYS A 86 -18.80 -38.13 19.62
C LYS A 86 -19.91 -38.84 20.42
N LEU A 87 -21.07 -39.16 19.80
CA LEU A 87 -22.18 -39.84 20.43
C LEU A 87 -21.77 -41.17 21.09
N ALA A 88 -20.86 -41.91 20.47
CA ALA A 88 -20.35 -43.14 21.05
C ALA A 88 -19.63 -42.92 22.41
N ARG A 89 -19.00 -41.78 22.63
CA ARG A 89 -18.39 -41.40 23.92
C ARG A 89 -19.43 -41.11 24.98
N VAL A 90 -20.52 -40.43 24.65
CA VAL A 90 -21.61 -40.12 25.57
C VAL A 90 -22.29 -41.37 26.08
N VAL A 91 -22.46 -42.36 25.18
CA VAL A 91 -23.06 -43.66 25.54
C VAL A 91 -22.12 -44.51 26.41
N SER A 92 -20.81 -44.49 26.13
CA SER A 92 -19.84 -45.29 26.87
C SER A 92 -19.41 -44.67 28.22
N ASN A 93 -19.49 -43.33 28.35
CA ASN A 93 -19.10 -42.64 29.57
C ASN A 93 -19.98 -41.38 29.81
N PRO A 94 -21.18 -41.57 30.44
CA PRO A 94 -22.15 -40.48 30.67
C PRO A 94 -21.66 -39.36 31.59
N LEU A 95 -20.56 -39.62 32.32
CA LEU A 95 -19.97 -38.62 33.23
C LEU A 95 -19.01 -37.64 32.53
N PHE A 96 -18.79 -37.78 31.20
CA PHE A 96 -17.96 -36.85 30.43
C PHE A 96 -18.85 -35.89 29.63
N PRO A 97 -19.08 -34.65 30.12
CA PRO A 97 -20.05 -33.72 29.51
C PRO A 97 -19.55 -33.06 28.23
N LEU A 98 -18.28 -33.27 27.84
CA LEU A 98 -17.62 -32.57 26.71
C LEU A 98 -17.98 -33.19 25.36
N SER A 99 -19.23 -33.07 24.94
CA SER A 99 -19.73 -33.69 23.69
C SER A 99 -20.47 -32.70 22.78
N TYR A 100 -20.41 -31.44 23.14
CA TYR A 100 -21.07 -30.39 22.37
C TYR A 100 -20.05 -29.60 21.55
N LYS A 101 -20.53 -29.04 20.48
CA LYS A 101 -19.80 -28.12 19.62
C LYS A 101 -20.60 -26.82 19.45
N VAL A 102 -19.92 -25.72 19.45
CA VAL A 102 -20.49 -24.39 19.17
C VAL A 102 -19.85 -23.83 17.92
N GLU A 103 -20.66 -23.26 17.06
CA GLU A 103 -20.23 -22.53 15.91
C GLU A 103 -19.62 -21.20 16.39
N LYS A 104 -18.31 -21.05 16.24
CA LYS A 104 -17.60 -19.82 16.61
C LYS A 104 -17.34 -19.04 15.33
N ASP A 105 -17.88 -17.84 15.26
CA ASP A 105 -17.48 -16.92 14.22
C ASP A 105 -15.99 -16.63 14.39
N THR A 106 -15.18 -17.11 13.46
CA THR A 106 -13.78 -16.67 13.37
C THR A 106 -13.82 -15.18 13.11
N LYS A 107 -13.43 -14.38 14.09
CA LYS A 107 -13.25 -12.95 13.88
C LYS A 107 -12.29 -12.80 12.71
N PHE A 108 -12.78 -12.19 11.64
CA PHE A 108 -11.92 -11.76 10.55
C PHE A 108 -10.80 -10.91 11.17
N LYS A 109 -9.55 -11.26 10.92
CA LYS A 109 -8.43 -10.43 11.40
C LYS A 109 -8.65 -9.03 10.89
N ASP A 110 -8.78 -8.08 11.79
CA ASP A 110 -8.92 -6.67 11.45
C ASP A 110 -7.73 -6.28 10.57
N THR A 111 -8.00 -5.94 9.31
CA THR A 111 -6.97 -5.78 8.28
C THR A 111 -6.97 -4.36 7.76
N ILE A 112 -5.79 -3.79 7.61
CA ILE A 112 -5.56 -2.53 6.92
C ILE A 112 -4.64 -2.73 5.72
N VAL A 113 -4.98 -2.06 4.62
CA VAL A 113 -4.16 -1.98 3.41
C VAL A 113 -3.80 -0.54 3.17
N SER A 114 -2.51 -0.22 3.14
CA SER A 114 -2.01 1.09 2.71
C SER A 114 -1.46 0.98 1.30
N ILE A 115 -2.04 1.73 0.37
CA ILE A 115 -1.64 1.77 -1.05
C ILE A 115 -0.77 3.00 -1.24
N LEU A 116 0.51 2.80 -1.52
CA LEU A 116 1.48 3.85 -1.79
C LEU A 116 1.73 3.96 -3.28
N ILE A 117 1.42 5.10 -3.88
CA ILE A 117 1.44 5.31 -5.33
C ILE A 117 2.57 6.27 -5.71
N ASP A 118 3.38 5.85 -6.65
CA ASP A 118 4.39 6.69 -7.28
C ASP A 118 3.72 7.77 -8.13
N ASN A 119 3.98 9.03 -7.76
CA ASN A 119 3.55 10.22 -8.50
C ASN A 119 4.74 10.89 -9.19
N SER A 120 5.64 10.10 -9.76
CA SER A 120 6.79 10.61 -10.51
C SER A 120 6.45 10.93 -11.96
N GLY A 121 7.37 11.63 -12.63
CA GLY A 121 7.21 12.04 -14.02
C GLY A 121 7.16 10.87 -15.02
N SER A 122 7.79 9.74 -14.70
CA SER A 122 7.74 8.50 -15.49
C SER A 122 6.34 7.87 -15.51
N MET A 123 5.58 8.08 -14.46
CA MET A 123 4.18 7.65 -14.36
C MET A 123 3.21 8.44 -15.23
N ARG A 124 3.67 9.52 -15.86
CA ARG A 124 2.83 10.42 -16.69
C ARG A 124 2.08 9.67 -17.79
N GLY A 125 0.84 10.03 -17.98
CA GLY A 125 -0.03 9.46 -19.02
C GLY A 125 -0.69 8.16 -18.59
N ARG A 126 -0.45 7.07 -19.34
CA ARG A 126 -1.10 5.78 -19.13
C ARG A 126 -0.77 5.14 -17.77
N PRO A 127 0.49 5.11 -17.28
CA PRO A 127 0.82 4.47 -16.01
C PRO A 127 0.06 5.04 -14.81
N ILE A 128 0.03 6.37 -14.64
CA ILE A 128 -0.68 7.00 -13.51
C ILE A 128 -2.19 6.78 -13.59
N THR A 129 -2.73 6.72 -14.80
CA THR A 129 -4.15 6.40 -15.01
C THR A 129 -4.47 4.99 -14.55
N ILE A 130 -3.65 4.01 -14.92
CA ILE A 130 -3.79 2.61 -14.47
C ILE A 130 -3.65 2.54 -12.95
N ALA A 131 -2.68 3.25 -12.36
CA ALA A 131 -2.50 3.31 -10.92
C ALA A 131 -3.74 3.88 -10.20
N ALA A 132 -4.30 4.99 -10.69
CA ALA A 132 -5.48 5.63 -10.13
C ALA A 132 -6.73 4.72 -10.22
N ILE A 133 -6.93 4.07 -11.36
CA ILE A 133 -8.01 3.09 -11.56
C ILE A 133 -7.83 1.92 -10.59
N SER A 134 -6.61 1.39 -10.47
CA SER A 134 -6.29 0.29 -9.57
C SER A 134 -6.61 0.64 -8.12
N ALA A 135 -6.15 1.79 -7.67
CA ALA A 135 -6.38 2.27 -6.30
C ALA A 135 -7.89 2.47 -6.02
N ASP A 136 -8.65 3.03 -6.97
CA ASP A 136 -10.08 3.24 -6.84
C ASP A 136 -10.85 1.92 -6.71
N ILE A 137 -10.54 0.95 -7.58
CA ILE A 137 -11.15 -0.38 -7.56
C ILE A 137 -10.84 -1.12 -6.26
N LEU A 138 -9.56 -1.13 -5.87
CA LEU A 138 -9.12 -1.79 -4.65
C LEU A 138 -9.77 -1.18 -3.41
N ALA A 139 -9.78 0.15 -3.30
CA ALA A 139 -10.39 0.82 -2.16
C ALA A 139 -11.87 0.48 -2.03
N ARG A 140 -12.64 0.54 -3.12
CA ARG A 140 -14.06 0.18 -3.11
C ARG A 140 -14.30 -1.27 -2.70
N THR A 141 -13.51 -2.17 -3.26
CA THR A 141 -13.69 -3.62 -3.06
C THR A 141 -13.30 -4.01 -1.65
N LEU A 142 -12.16 -3.57 -1.17
CA LEU A 142 -11.66 -3.89 0.16
C LEU A 142 -12.55 -3.31 1.27
N GLU A 143 -13.02 -2.07 1.12
CA GLU A 143 -13.96 -1.48 2.09
C GLU A 143 -15.29 -2.25 2.18
N ARG A 144 -15.81 -2.75 1.04
CA ARG A 144 -17.00 -3.61 1.05
C ARG A 144 -16.80 -4.90 1.83
N CYS A 145 -15.56 -5.36 1.92
CA CYS A 145 -15.17 -6.56 2.67
C CYS A 145 -14.78 -6.25 4.12
N GLY A 146 -14.97 -5.02 4.60
CA GLY A 146 -14.64 -4.61 5.97
C GLY A 146 -13.16 -4.33 6.20
N VAL A 147 -12.33 -4.28 5.15
CA VAL A 147 -10.92 -3.95 5.22
C VAL A 147 -10.75 -2.43 5.19
N LYS A 148 -9.94 -1.88 6.08
CA LYS A 148 -9.56 -0.46 6.04
C LYS A 148 -8.55 -0.21 4.94
N VAL A 149 -8.74 0.87 4.19
CA VAL A 149 -7.84 1.22 3.08
C VAL A 149 -7.37 2.65 3.23
N GLU A 150 -6.05 2.83 3.17
CA GLU A 150 -5.39 4.12 3.05
C GLU A 150 -4.79 4.26 1.64
N ILE A 151 -4.86 5.45 1.05
CA ILE A 151 -4.25 5.73 -0.26
C ILE A 151 -3.32 6.92 -0.12
N LEU A 152 -2.05 6.68 -0.39
CA LEU A 152 -0.95 7.61 -0.26
C LEU A 152 -0.26 7.80 -1.61
N GLY A 153 0.35 8.94 -1.80
CA GLY A 153 1.20 9.20 -2.97
C GLY A 153 2.50 9.86 -2.55
N PHE A 154 3.51 9.70 -3.37
CA PHE A 154 4.80 10.33 -3.14
C PHE A 154 5.40 10.90 -4.42
N THR A 155 6.04 12.05 -4.29
CA THR A 155 6.78 12.75 -5.32
C THR A 155 7.73 13.76 -4.67
N THR A 156 8.35 14.61 -5.45
CA THR A 156 9.10 15.76 -4.97
C THR A 156 8.35 17.06 -5.25
N LYS A 157 8.70 18.15 -4.56
CA LYS A 157 8.08 19.47 -4.76
C LYS A 157 8.57 20.13 -6.04
N ALA A 158 9.80 19.87 -6.42
CA ALA A 158 10.44 20.50 -7.57
C ALA A 158 11.15 19.47 -8.45
N TRP A 159 11.35 19.82 -9.69
CA TRP A 159 12.30 19.15 -10.54
C TRP A 159 13.72 19.59 -10.18
N LYS A 160 14.66 18.64 -10.12
CA LYS A 160 16.09 18.91 -9.95
C LYS A 160 16.44 19.68 -8.67
N GLY A 161 15.85 19.27 -7.54
CA GLY A 161 16.39 19.54 -6.21
C GLY A 161 15.70 20.56 -5.31
N GLY A 162 14.94 21.51 -5.79
CA GLY A 162 14.21 22.50 -4.98
C GLY A 162 15.07 23.32 -4.00
N GLN A 163 14.47 23.74 -2.87
CA GLN A 163 15.11 24.60 -1.86
C GLN A 163 16.27 23.89 -1.14
N SER A 164 16.19 22.59 -0.93
CA SER A 164 17.27 21.81 -0.34
C SER A 164 18.55 21.92 -1.17
N ARG A 165 18.43 21.85 -2.49
CA ARG A 165 19.57 22.05 -3.41
C ARG A 165 20.11 23.47 -3.36
N GLU A 166 19.23 24.46 -3.32
CA GLU A 166 19.66 25.88 -3.23
C GLU A 166 20.46 26.12 -1.95
N GLN A 167 19.99 25.61 -0.83
CA GLN A 167 20.68 25.69 0.45
C GLN A 167 22.07 25.02 0.36
N TRP A 168 22.17 23.82 -0.21
CA TRP A 168 23.43 23.11 -0.39
C TRP A 168 24.43 23.90 -1.26
N ILE A 169 23.93 24.55 -2.32
CA ILE A 169 24.78 25.41 -3.18
C ILE A 169 25.32 26.59 -2.38
N ASN A 170 24.49 27.24 -1.58
CA ASN A 170 24.85 28.39 -0.75
C ASN A 170 25.84 28.03 0.38
N GLU A 171 25.77 26.79 0.89
CA GLU A 171 26.67 26.27 1.92
C GLU A 171 28.00 25.70 1.37
N GLY A 172 28.29 25.91 0.08
CA GLY A 172 29.59 25.55 -0.52
C GLY A 172 29.68 24.16 -1.13
N LYS A 173 28.57 23.50 -1.42
CA LYS A 173 28.48 22.21 -2.14
C LYS A 173 29.32 21.09 -1.53
N ALA A 174 29.10 20.81 -0.26
CA ALA A 174 29.76 19.69 0.40
C ALA A 174 29.64 18.38 -0.39
N THR A 175 30.68 17.57 -0.40
CA THR A 175 30.71 16.27 -1.09
C THR A 175 29.82 15.25 -0.37
N ASN A 176 29.11 14.41 -1.14
CA ASN A 176 28.19 13.39 -0.64
C ASN A 176 27.16 13.95 0.37
N PRO A 177 26.37 14.93 -0.03
CA PRO A 177 25.43 15.59 0.88
C PRO A 177 24.26 14.71 1.31
N GLY A 178 24.00 13.65 0.56
CA GLY A 178 22.78 12.85 0.72
C GLY A 178 21.64 13.35 -0.16
N ARG A 179 20.40 13.16 0.26
CA ARG A 179 19.21 13.62 -0.47
C ARG A 179 19.18 15.15 -0.57
N LEU A 180 18.99 15.68 -1.79
CA LEU A 180 19.01 17.11 -2.10
C LEU A 180 17.72 17.63 -2.70
N ASN A 181 16.62 16.94 -2.60
CA ASN A 181 15.32 17.39 -3.07
C ASN A 181 14.31 17.54 -1.93
N ASP A 182 13.27 18.32 -2.14
CA ASP A 182 12.19 18.55 -1.18
C ASP A 182 11.09 17.52 -1.44
N LEU A 183 10.74 16.70 -0.43
CA LEU A 183 9.73 15.66 -0.55
C LEU A 183 8.33 16.24 -0.50
N ARG A 184 7.43 15.63 -1.26
CA ARG A 184 5.98 15.82 -1.16
C ARG A 184 5.30 14.48 -1.02
N HIS A 185 4.78 14.23 0.17
CA HIS A 185 3.96 13.07 0.48
C HIS A 185 2.49 13.49 0.51
N ILE A 186 1.65 12.80 -0.26
CA ILE A 186 0.25 13.16 -0.49
C ILE A 186 -0.66 12.13 0.14
N ILE A 187 -1.63 12.59 0.93
CA ILE A 187 -2.69 11.74 1.48
C ILE A 187 -3.92 11.91 0.60
N TYR A 188 -4.21 10.92 -0.24
CA TYR A 188 -5.41 10.89 -1.06
C TYR A 188 -6.63 10.42 -0.27
N LYS A 189 -6.43 9.43 0.60
CA LYS A 189 -7.45 8.86 1.46
C LYS A 189 -6.80 8.34 2.74
N SER A 190 -7.23 8.86 3.88
CA SER A 190 -6.84 8.29 5.17
C SER A 190 -7.58 6.97 5.46
N ALA A 191 -7.01 6.13 6.30
CA ALA A 191 -7.55 4.81 6.63
C ALA A 191 -8.99 4.85 7.19
N ASP A 192 -9.28 5.87 7.99
CA ASP A 192 -10.57 6.02 8.68
C ASP A 192 -11.61 6.81 7.88
N ALA A 193 -11.21 7.46 6.79
CA ALA A 193 -12.13 8.15 5.90
C ALA A 193 -12.78 7.15 4.93
N PRO A 194 -14.12 7.13 4.79
CA PRO A 194 -14.76 6.25 3.83
C PRO A 194 -14.45 6.68 2.39
N TRP A 195 -14.32 5.70 1.50
CA TRP A 195 -14.02 5.93 0.07
C TRP A 195 -14.96 6.97 -0.57
N ARG A 196 -16.24 6.96 -0.23
CA ARG A 196 -17.23 7.90 -0.79
C ARG A 196 -16.87 9.36 -0.57
N ARG A 197 -16.19 9.70 0.54
CA ARG A 197 -15.72 11.07 0.83
C ARG A 197 -14.41 11.38 0.10
N ALA A 198 -13.53 10.40 -0.01
CA ALA A 198 -12.20 10.57 -0.58
C ALA A 198 -12.13 10.37 -2.11
N LYS A 199 -13.19 9.85 -2.74
CA LYS A 199 -13.18 9.49 -4.17
C LYS A 199 -12.72 10.61 -5.11
N ASN A 200 -13.08 11.87 -4.79
CA ASN A 200 -12.74 13.01 -5.63
C ASN A 200 -11.24 13.31 -5.58
N SER A 201 -10.61 13.09 -4.42
CA SER A 201 -9.17 13.29 -4.22
C SER A 201 -8.32 12.42 -5.14
N LEU A 202 -8.80 11.23 -5.53
CA LEU A 202 -8.10 10.34 -6.45
C LEU A 202 -7.95 10.93 -7.86
N GLY A 203 -8.85 11.83 -8.25
CA GLY A 203 -8.74 12.56 -9.52
C GLY A 203 -7.47 13.40 -9.63
N LEU A 204 -6.92 13.86 -8.51
CA LEU A 204 -5.69 14.65 -8.47
C LEU A 204 -4.49 13.92 -9.09
N MET A 205 -4.45 12.59 -9.09
CA MET A 205 -3.40 11.79 -9.71
C MET A 205 -3.27 12.08 -11.22
N LEU A 206 -4.37 12.48 -11.87
CA LEU A 206 -4.38 12.81 -13.30
C LEU A 206 -3.86 14.23 -13.59
N ARG A 207 -3.53 15.02 -12.56
CA ARG A 207 -2.99 16.36 -12.70
C ARG A 207 -1.49 16.31 -13.01
N GLU A 208 -1.10 16.55 -14.24
CA GLU A 208 0.30 16.45 -14.69
C GLU A 208 1.29 17.31 -13.89
N GLY A 209 0.87 18.49 -13.42
CA GLY A 209 1.73 19.42 -12.68
C GLY A 209 2.25 18.88 -11.32
N ILE A 210 1.67 17.80 -10.82
CA ILE A 210 2.07 17.19 -9.55
C ILE A 210 3.21 16.19 -9.75
N LEU A 211 3.26 15.53 -10.91
CA LEU A 211 4.23 14.47 -11.18
C LEU A 211 5.64 15.08 -11.35
N LYS A 212 6.55 14.69 -10.47
CA LYS A 212 7.94 15.17 -10.42
C LYS A 212 8.93 13.99 -10.34
N GLU A 213 9.93 14.08 -9.46
CA GLU A 213 10.89 13.02 -9.21
C GLU A 213 10.44 12.11 -8.06
N ASN A 214 11.09 10.97 -7.86
CA ASN A 214 10.70 9.98 -6.86
C ASN A 214 11.86 9.52 -5.99
N ILE A 215 11.63 9.49 -4.67
CA ILE A 215 12.54 8.99 -3.66
C ILE A 215 11.82 7.91 -2.86
N ASP A 216 11.79 6.71 -3.42
CA ASP A 216 10.95 5.58 -2.99
C ASP A 216 11.29 5.10 -1.59
N GLY A 217 12.59 5.08 -1.22
CA GLY A 217 13.01 4.59 0.09
C GLY A 217 12.42 5.38 1.25
N GLU A 218 12.46 6.72 1.19
CA GLU A 218 11.86 7.58 2.22
C GLU A 218 10.32 7.52 2.20
N ALA A 219 9.73 7.38 1.01
CA ALA A 219 8.29 7.19 0.87
C ALA A 219 7.81 5.89 1.51
N LEU A 220 8.57 4.79 1.34
CA LEU A 220 8.30 3.51 2.00
C LEU A 220 8.40 3.61 3.52
N ILE A 221 9.42 4.30 4.05
CA ILE A 221 9.56 4.53 5.49
C ILE A 221 8.33 5.26 6.02
N TRP A 222 7.95 6.35 5.37
CA TRP A 222 6.77 7.13 5.76
C TRP A 222 5.47 6.32 5.76
N ALA A 223 5.20 5.57 4.70
CA ALA A 223 4.01 4.75 4.62
C ALA A 223 4.03 3.58 5.63
N HIS A 224 5.21 2.98 5.83
CA HIS A 224 5.41 1.94 6.83
C HIS A 224 5.16 2.45 8.26
N GLU A 225 5.68 3.61 8.64
CA GLU A 225 5.44 4.20 9.96
C GLU A 225 3.95 4.45 10.20
N ARG A 226 3.23 4.96 9.20
CA ARG A 226 1.79 5.20 9.29
C ARG A 226 1.00 3.94 9.57
N ILE A 227 1.30 2.84 8.87
CA ILE A 227 0.58 1.58 9.02
C ILE A 227 1.06 0.78 10.23
N TYR A 228 2.35 0.87 10.59
CA TYR A 228 2.95 0.15 11.71
C TYR A 228 2.27 0.47 13.05
N HIS A 229 1.98 1.72 13.30
CA HIS A 229 1.37 2.20 14.55
C HIS A 229 -0.16 1.99 14.63
N ARG A 230 -0.76 1.40 13.60
CA ARG A 230 -2.19 1.08 13.61
C ARG A 230 -2.46 -0.15 14.50
N TYR A 231 -3.68 -0.24 14.98
CA TYR A 231 -4.12 -1.31 15.89
C TYR A 231 -4.59 -2.58 15.17
N GLU A 232 -4.81 -2.50 13.85
CA GLU A 232 -5.24 -3.64 13.05
C GLU A 232 -4.21 -4.78 13.14
N GLU A 233 -4.69 -6.03 13.24
CA GLU A 233 -3.83 -7.21 13.41
C GLU A 233 -3.00 -7.50 12.16
N ARG A 234 -3.60 -7.35 10.97
CA ARG A 234 -2.95 -7.58 9.69
C ARG A 234 -2.72 -6.26 8.97
N LYS A 235 -1.49 -6.03 8.56
CA LYS A 235 -1.05 -4.78 7.95
C LYS A 235 -0.37 -5.07 6.63
N ILE A 236 -0.92 -4.54 5.54
CA ILE A 236 -0.41 -4.75 4.18
C ILE A 236 -0.03 -3.40 3.59
N LEU A 237 1.23 -3.25 3.21
CA LEU A 237 1.72 -2.10 2.46
C LEU A 237 1.88 -2.50 0.99
N MET A 238 1.07 -1.89 0.13
CA MET A 238 1.06 -2.13 -1.31
C MET A 238 1.66 -0.94 -2.04
N VAL A 239 2.73 -1.16 -2.79
CA VAL A 239 3.41 -0.13 -3.57
C VAL A 239 3.02 -0.24 -5.03
N ILE A 240 2.64 0.86 -5.66
CA ILE A 240 2.37 0.94 -7.10
C ILE A 240 3.41 1.89 -7.70
N SER A 241 4.34 1.37 -8.49
CA SER A 241 5.42 2.11 -9.10
C SER A 241 5.75 1.57 -10.49
N ASP A 242 6.41 2.36 -11.32
CA ASP A 242 6.87 1.97 -12.65
C ASP A 242 8.36 1.61 -12.69
N GLY A 243 9.07 1.64 -11.57
CA GLY A 243 10.46 1.20 -11.59
C GLY A 243 11.40 1.70 -10.51
N ALA A 244 12.50 2.31 -10.93
CA ALA A 244 13.59 2.71 -10.07
C ALA A 244 13.40 4.11 -9.48
N PRO A 245 13.94 4.38 -8.26
CA PRO A 245 13.97 5.73 -7.72
C PRO A 245 14.88 6.63 -8.54
N VAL A 246 14.36 7.80 -8.92
CA VAL A 246 15.10 8.78 -9.74
C VAL A 246 14.93 10.18 -9.16
N ASP A 247 16.04 10.76 -8.74
CA ASP A 247 16.18 12.18 -8.42
C ASP A 247 17.54 12.66 -8.96
N ASP A 248 17.51 13.40 -10.05
CA ASP A 248 18.70 13.80 -10.79
C ASP A 248 19.74 14.53 -9.92
N THR A 249 19.26 15.40 -9.03
CA THR A 249 20.15 16.18 -8.17
C THR A 249 20.83 15.33 -7.13
N THR A 250 20.09 14.47 -6.45
CA THR A 250 20.66 13.55 -5.46
C THR A 250 21.64 12.57 -6.11
N LEU A 251 21.29 12.00 -7.27
CA LEU A 251 22.15 11.05 -7.98
C LEU A 251 23.41 11.69 -8.54
N SER A 252 23.35 12.97 -8.96
CA SER A 252 24.54 13.69 -9.45
C SER A 252 25.51 14.13 -8.36
N ALA A 253 25.01 14.39 -7.15
CA ALA A 253 25.79 14.83 -6.02
C ALA A 253 26.33 13.66 -5.15
N ASN A 254 25.80 12.47 -5.33
CA ASN A 254 26.18 11.23 -4.64
C ASN A 254 26.55 10.13 -5.66
N SER A 255 26.62 8.88 -5.24
CA SER A 255 26.83 7.77 -6.18
C SER A 255 25.58 7.49 -7.00
N GLY A 256 25.71 7.11 -8.28
CA GLY A 256 24.58 6.87 -9.18
C GLY A 256 23.60 5.76 -8.74
N ASN A 257 23.99 4.90 -7.80
CA ASN A 257 23.15 3.87 -7.22
C ASN A 257 22.68 4.20 -5.78
N TYR A 258 22.83 5.44 -5.35
CA TYR A 258 22.58 5.89 -3.98
C TYR A 258 21.15 5.61 -3.52
N LEU A 259 20.16 6.06 -4.29
CA LEU A 259 18.75 5.88 -3.99
C LEU A 259 18.32 4.41 -4.09
N GLU A 260 18.86 3.67 -5.08
CA GLU A 260 18.55 2.25 -5.26
C GLU A 260 19.05 1.39 -4.09
N LYS A 261 20.27 1.68 -3.59
CA LYS A 261 20.81 1.01 -2.40
C LYS A 261 19.92 1.25 -1.18
N HIS A 262 19.52 2.49 -0.97
CA HIS A 262 18.62 2.85 0.13
C HIS A 262 17.29 2.12 0.02
N LEU A 263 16.66 2.14 -1.16
CA LEU A 263 15.40 1.42 -1.42
C LEU A 263 15.52 -0.07 -1.07
N LYS A 264 16.57 -0.75 -1.54
CA LYS A 264 16.80 -2.17 -1.24
C LYS A 264 16.99 -2.46 0.25
N LEU A 265 17.66 -1.56 0.98
CA LEU A 265 17.81 -1.69 2.43
C LEU A 265 16.46 -1.60 3.14
N ILE A 266 15.62 -0.65 2.77
CA ILE A 266 14.30 -0.46 3.37
C ILE A 266 13.36 -1.61 3.03
N ILE A 267 13.32 -2.07 1.79
CA ILE A 267 12.55 -3.25 1.39
C ILE A 267 12.97 -4.46 2.21
N ASN A 268 14.27 -4.74 2.30
CA ASN A 268 14.79 -5.86 3.08
C ASN A 268 14.43 -5.77 4.57
N PHE A 269 14.44 -4.56 5.14
CA PHE A 269 13.99 -4.34 6.51
C PHE A 269 12.50 -4.66 6.67
N ILE A 270 11.64 -4.12 5.82
CA ILE A 270 10.19 -4.33 5.92
C ILE A 270 9.85 -5.81 5.73
N GLU A 271 10.42 -6.47 4.71
CA GLU A 271 10.11 -7.87 4.38
C GLU A 271 10.60 -8.89 5.41
N ASN A 272 11.69 -8.60 6.14
CA ASN A 272 12.31 -9.59 7.03
C ASN A 272 12.25 -9.25 8.52
N GLN A 273 11.98 -7.99 8.89
CA GLN A 273 12.05 -7.52 10.28
C GLN A 273 10.78 -6.79 10.75
N SER A 274 9.81 -6.58 9.86
CA SER A 274 8.55 -5.91 10.20
C SER A 274 7.37 -6.89 10.14
N PRO A 275 6.34 -6.68 10.95
CA PRO A 275 5.08 -7.42 10.83
C PRO A 275 4.21 -6.94 9.65
N VAL A 276 4.65 -5.95 8.89
CA VAL A 276 3.94 -5.39 7.74
C VAL A 276 4.27 -6.22 6.51
N GLU A 277 3.25 -6.75 5.86
CA GLU A 277 3.41 -7.45 4.58
C GLU A 277 3.64 -6.44 3.46
N LEU A 278 4.70 -6.60 2.69
CA LEU A 278 5.05 -5.72 1.58
C LEU A 278 4.75 -6.37 0.24
N ILE A 279 4.02 -5.65 -0.62
CA ILE A 279 3.60 -6.09 -1.95
C ILE A 279 3.87 -4.97 -2.93
N ALA A 280 4.34 -5.31 -4.12
CA ALA A 280 4.54 -4.32 -5.17
C ALA A 280 3.75 -4.64 -6.43
N ILE A 281 3.26 -3.60 -7.08
CA ILE A 281 2.61 -3.64 -8.39
C ILE A 281 3.44 -2.77 -9.32
N GLY A 282 4.13 -3.40 -10.25
CA GLY A 282 4.85 -2.73 -11.33
C GLY A 282 3.91 -2.38 -12.46
N ILE A 283 3.93 -1.14 -12.94
CA ILE A 283 3.15 -0.71 -14.09
C ILE A 283 4.08 -0.56 -15.30
N GLY A 284 3.90 -1.47 -16.27
CA GLY A 284 4.72 -1.48 -17.49
C GLY A 284 6.17 -1.93 -17.31
N HIS A 285 6.63 -2.09 -16.07
CA HIS A 285 7.98 -2.52 -15.75
C HIS A 285 7.98 -3.62 -14.70
N ASP A 286 8.98 -4.49 -14.77
CA ASP A 286 9.17 -5.56 -13.79
C ASP A 286 9.86 -5.02 -12.53
N VAL A 287 9.16 -5.08 -11.41
CA VAL A 287 9.65 -4.67 -10.10
C VAL A 287 10.11 -5.85 -9.22
N THR A 288 10.09 -7.07 -9.74
CA THR A 288 10.51 -8.29 -9.01
C THR A 288 11.98 -8.26 -8.59
N ARG A 289 12.80 -7.44 -9.26
CA ARG A 289 14.20 -7.23 -8.87
C ARG A 289 14.37 -6.52 -7.53
N TYR A 290 13.32 -5.85 -7.03
CA TYR A 290 13.32 -5.14 -5.75
C TYR A 290 12.51 -5.86 -4.70
N TYR A 291 11.31 -6.34 -5.04
CA TYR A 291 10.32 -6.87 -4.12
C TYR A 291 10.13 -8.37 -4.29
N LYS A 292 10.04 -9.11 -3.18
CA LYS A 292 9.79 -10.56 -3.20
C LYS A 292 8.39 -10.90 -3.71
N LYS A 293 7.39 -10.11 -3.27
CA LYS A 293 6.00 -10.26 -3.69
C LYS A 293 5.66 -9.12 -4.65
N ALA A 294 5.76 -9.38 -5.94
CA ALA A 294 5.52 -8.37 -6.97
C ALA A 294 4.69 -8.91 -8.13
N VAL A 295 3.91 -8.01 -8.70
CA VAL A 295 3.04 -8.24 -9.85
C VAL A 295 3.31 -7.18 -10.88
N THR A 296 3.35 -7.55 -12.15
CA THR A 296 3.49 -6.58 -13.25
C THR A 296 2.17 -6.43 -14.00
N LEU A 297 1.70 -5.20 -14.11
CA LEU A 297 0.53 -4.83 -14.89
C LEU A 297 0.95 -4.10 -16.16
N THR A 298 0.54 -4.62 -17.30
CA THR A 298 0.74 -3.97 -18.60
C THR A 298 -0.49 -3.17 -19.03
N ASP A 299 -1.67 -3.60 -18.61
CA ASP A 299 -2.97 -3.05 -18.99
C ASP A 299 -3.96 -3.04 -17.83
N ALA A 300 -4.91 -2.08 -17.87
CA ALA A 300 -6.01 -2.01 -16.91
C ALA A 300 -6.92 -3.25 -16.94
N GLU A 301 -6.97 -3.99 -18.04
CA GLU A 301 -7.73 -5.24 -18.15
C GLU A 301 -7.06 -6.41 -17.44
N HIS A 302 -5.73 -6.45 -17.38
CA HIS A 302 -4.96 -7.40 -16.56
C HIS A 302 -5.23 -7.22 -15.06
N LEU A 303 -5.57 -6.01 -14.66
CA LEU A 303 -5.95 -5.68 -13.28
C LEU A 303 -7.11 -6.55 -12.79
N ALA A 304 -8.05 -6.85 -13.67
CA ALA A 304 -9.23 -7.66 -13.33
C ALA A 304 -8.95 -9.18 -13.23
N GLY A 305 -7.88 -9.66 -13.84
CA GLY A 305 -7.51 -11.07 -13.85
C GLY A 305 -6.38 -11.41 -12.85
N ALA A 306 -5.17 -10.95 -13.14
CA ALA A 306 -3.97 -11.30 -12.38
C ALA A 306 -3.99 -10.74 -10.96
N MET A 307 -4.42 -9.48 -10.76
CA MET A 307 -4.52 -8.92 -9.42
C MET A 307 -5.56 -9.60 -8.55
N THR A 308 -6.66 -10.06 -9.13
CA THR A 308 -7.69 -10.75 -8.34
C THR A 308 -7.15 -12.04 -7.76
N GLU A 309 -6.39 -12.79 -8.53
CA GLU A 309 -5.80 -14.04 -8.06
C GLU A 309 -4.72 -13.78 -7.02
N GLN A 310 -3.83 -12.86 -7.29
CA GLN A 310 -2.71 -12.58 -6.41
C GLN A 310 -3.12 -11.84 -5.13
N LEU A 311 -4.01 -10.87 -5.19
CA LEU A 311 -4.58 -10.26 -3.97
C LEU A 311 -5.39 -11.27 -3.16
N ALA A 312 -6.12 -12.12 -3.86
CA ALA A 312 -6.86 -13.17 -3.19
C ALA A 312 -5.92 -14.21 -2.56
N ASP A 313 -4.81 -14.55 -3.22
CA ASP A 313 -3.78 -15.45 -2.69
C ASP A 313 -3.00 -14.81 -1.55
N LEU A 314 -2.76 -13.48 -1.60
CA LEU A 314 -2.17 -12.73 -0.49
C LEU A 314 -3.05 -12.74 0.77
N PHE A 315 -4.34 -12.76 0.59
CA PHE A 315 -5.26 -13.01 1.69
C PHE A 315 -5.30 -14.51 2.06
N ASP A 316 -4.76 -15.44 1.24
CA ASP A 316 -4.72 -16.89 1.47
C ASP A 316 -3.49 -17.41 2.25
N GLU A 317 -2.41 -16.68 2.33
CA GLU A 317 -1.18 -17.11 3.01
C GLU A 317 -1.24 -17.09 4.55
N ASN A 318 -2.32 -17.52 5.15
CA ASN A 318 -2.35 -17.91 6.56
C ASN A 318 -2.28 -19.43 6.73
N VAL A 319 -1.44 -20.09 5.95
CA VAL A 319 -1.04 -21.48 6.20
C VAL A 319 0.47 -21.47 6.41
N GLN A 320 0.87 -21.16 7.62
CA GLN A 320 2.01 -21.79 8.31
C GLN A 320 1.73 -21.78 9.80
#